data_b65e57b134e119bc1e47475a5aa8f3bd
#
_entry.id   b65e57b134e119bc1e47475a5aa8f3bd
#
_cell.length_a   1.000
_cell.length_b   1.000
_cell.length_c   1.000
_cell.angle_alpha   90.00
_cell.angle_beta   90.00
_cell.angle_gamma   90.00
#
_symmetry.space_group_name_H-M   'P 1'
#
loop_
_entity.id
_entity.type
_entity.pdbx_description
1 polymer ?
#
loop_
_entity_poly.entity_id
_entity_poly.type
_entity_poly.pdbx_seq_one_letter_code
_entity_poly.pdbx_strand_id
1 'polypeptide(L)'
;MNSTDGLVRGTKAVDTGEPIKVPVGEECLGRVFNLLGDPVDNLPAPETKEHWAIHRPAPSYEEQMPATEILETGIKVVDLICPYAKGGKIGLFGGAGVGKTVLIMELIHNVATAHGGLSVFTGVGERTREGNDLYNEMKESGVIDKTALVYGQMNEPPGARMRVGLSGLTMAEYFRDVK
;
A
#
# COMPACT_ATOMS: atom_id res chain seq x y z
N MET A 1 5.86 18.71 -3.54
CA MET A 1 6.53 19.92 -2.99
C MET A 1 5.95 20.14 -1.61
N ASN A 2 6.78 20.12 -0.58
CA ASN A 2 6.33 20.22 0.83
C ASN A 2 6.05 21.66 1.24
N SER A 3 6.83 22.60 0.74
CA SER A 3 6.64 24.04 0.94
C SER A 3 7.05 24.81 -0.31
N THR A 4 6.50 26.00 -0.47
CA THR A 4 6.93 26.99 -1.46
C THR A 4 7.84 28.04 -0.86
N ASP A 5 8.16 27.93 0.43
CA ASP A 5 9.03 28.85 1.13
C ASP A 5 10.44 28.83 0.50
N GLY A 6 10.98 30.01 0.26
CA GLY A 6 12.29 30.15 -0.37
C GLY A 6 12.28 30.10 -1.91
N LEU A 7 11.15 29.83 -2.56
CA LEU A 7 11.04 29.94 -4.01
C LEU A 7 10.96 31.42 -4.42
N VAL A 8 11.84 31.80 -5.31
CA VAL A 8 11.90 33.19 -5.85
C VAL A 8 11.80 33.16 -7.37
N ARG A 9 11.41 34.29 -7.96
CA ARG A 9 11.40 34.44 -9.42
C ARG A 9 12.79 34.17 -9.98
N GLY A 10 12.89 33.27 -10.98
CA GLY A 10 14.16 32.88 -11.60
C GLY A 10 14.78 31.62 -10.96
N THR A 11 14.17 30.99 -9.96
CA THR A 11 14.62 29.69 -9.47
C THR A 11 14.60 28.68 -10.62
N LYS A 12 15.70 27.95 -10.79
CA LYS A 12 15.86 26.96 -11.84
C LYS A 12 14.95 25.76 -11.55
N ALA A 13 14.11 25.41 -12.51
CA ALA A 13 13.35 24.18 -12.53
C ALA A 13 13.97 23.21 -13.54
N VAL A 14 14.17 21.97 -13.12
CA VAL A 14 14.72 20.91 -13.98
C VAL A 14 13.65 19.85 -14.17
N ASP A 15 13.28 19.60 -15.42
CA ASP A 15 12.44 18.46 -15.80
C ASP A 15 13.30 17.20 -15.81
N THR A 16 12.87 16.18 -15.08
CA THR A 16 13.57 14.88 -15.05
C THR A 16 13.25 14.02 -16.26
N GLY A 17 12.23 14.39 -17.05
CA GLY A 17 11.76 13.63 -18.21
C GLY A 17 11.05 12.33 -17.87
N GLU A 18 10.81 12.06 -16.59
CA GLU A 18 10.21 10.80 -16.11
C GLU A 18 9.08 11.07 -15.09
N PRO A 19 8.03 10.21 -15.07
CA PRO A 19 7.00 10.26 -14.04
C PRO A 19 7.57 9.83 -12.68
N ILE A 20 6.78 10.03 -11.62
CA ILE A 20 7.10 9.50 -10.28
C ILE A 20 7.20 7.99 -10.37
N LYS A 21 8.31 7.42 -9.94
CA LYS A 21 8.58 5.99 -9.86
C LYS A 21 8.77 5.57 -8.42
N VAL A 22 8.35 4.35 -8.10
CA VAL A 22 8.53 3.74 -6.77
C VAL A 22 9.31 2.43 -6.91
N PRO A 23 10.11 2.07 -5.90
CA PRO A 23 10.79 0.78 -5.89
C PRO A 23 9.76 -0.34 -5.83
N VAL A 24 10.03 -1.43 -6.54
CA VAL A 24 9.21 -2.64 -6.52
C VAL A 24 10.12 -3.85 -6.32
N GLY A 25 9.62 -4.89 -5.67
CA GLY A 25 10.39 -6.10 -5.41
C GLY A 25 10.14 -6.65 -4.00
N GLU A 26 10.67 -7.83 -3.74
CA GLU A 26 10.61 -8.46 -2.42
C GLU A 26 11.36 -7.65 -1.36
N GLU A 27 12.35 -6.87 -1.77
CA GLU A 27 13.13 -5.99 -0.92
C GLU A 27 12.30 -4.87 -0.29
N CYS A 28 11.08 -4.65 -0.79
CA CYS A 28 10.11 -3.71 -0.23
C CYS A 28 9.29 -4.31 0.93
N LEU A 29 9.31 -5.62 1.11
CA LEU A 29 8.60 -6.28 2.21
C LEU A 29 9.25 -5.93 3.55
N GLY A 30 8.44 -5.78 4.58
CA GLY A 30 8.88 -5.37 5.90
C GLY A 30 9.21 -3.88 6.05
N ARG A 31 9.05 -3.08 4.98
CA ARG A 31 9.49 -1.69 4.91
C ARG A 31 8.31 -0.72 4.81
N VAL A 32 8.58 0.51 5.20
CA VAL A 32 7.60 1.61 5.16
C VAL A 32 8.10 2.70 4.23
N PHE A 33 7.27 3.06 3.24
CA PHE A 33 7.59 4.04 2.20
C PHE A 33 6.63 5.23 2.21
N ASN A 34 7.11 6.35 1.68
CA ASN A 34 6.27 7.50 1.32
C ASN A 34 5.78 7.39 -0.14
N LEU A 35 5.07 8.42 -0.63
CA LEU A 35 4.61 8.53 -2.02
C LEU A 35 5.72 8.32 -3.05
N LEU A 36 6.92 8.85 -2.79
CA LEU A 36 8.04 8.83 -3.74
C LEU A 36 8.84 7.52 -3.69
N GLY A 37 8.47 6.60 -2.79
CA GLY A 37 9.21 5.37 -2.56
C GLY A 37 10.44 5.54 -1.66
N ASP A 38 10.56 6.70 -0.99
CA ASP A 38 11.60 6.86 0.01
C ASP A 38 11.20 6.13 1.30
N PRO A 39 12.13 5.42 1.95
CA PRO A 39 11.85 4.76 3.21
C PRO A 39 11.63 5.78 4.33
N VAL A 40 10.64 5.57 5.16
CA VAL A 40 10.32 6.41 6.34
C VAL A 40 10.50 5.66 7.66
N ASP A 41 11.04 4.46 7.60
CA ASP A 41 11.33 3.57 8.73
C ASP A 41 12.71 3.78 9.38
N ASN A 42 13.41 4.84 9.00
CA ASN A 42 14.78 5.17 9.44
C ASN A 42 15.86 4.12 9.04
N LEU A 43 15.55 3.25 8.09
CA LEU A 43 16.50 2.31 7.52
C LEU A 43 17.01 2.83 6.15
N PRO A 44 18.17 2.35 5.67
CA PRO A 44 18.65 2.73 4.33
C PRO A 44 17.66 2.28 3.25
N ALA A 45 17.69 2.98 2.12
CA ALA A 45 16.86 2.63 0.97
C ALA A 45 17.16 1.18 0.53
N PRO A 46 16.12 0.37 0.22
CA PRO A 46 16.34 -0.97 -0.28
C PRO A 46 17.01 -0.93 -1.66
N GLU A 47 17.93 -1.83 -1.90
CA GLU A 47 18.57 -1.99 -3.22
C GLU A 47 17.65 -2.80 -4.14
N THR A 48 16.61 -2.14 -4.68
CA THR A 48 15.68 -2.77 -5.61
C THR A 48 16.23 -2.73 -7.04
N LYS A 49 15.97 -3.78 -7.80
CA LYS A 49 16.41 -3.88 -9.21
C LYS A 49 15.56 -3.04 -10.14
N GLU A 50 14.30 -2.84 -9.78
CA GLU A 50 13.31 -2.20 -10.64
C GLU A 50 12.58 -1.06 -9.92
N HIS A 51 12.20 -0.07 -10.71
CA HIS A 51 11.34 1.03 -10.29
C HIS A 51 10.23 1.20 -11.30
N TRP A 52 8.99 1.17 -10.86
CA TRP A 52 7.83 1.31 -11.73
C TRP A 52 7.14 2.66 -11.55
N ALA A 53 6.66 3.21 -12.66
CA ALA A 53 5.89 4.45 -12.64
C ALA A 53 4.54 4.25 -11.95
N ILE A 54 4.14 5.20 -11.10
CA ILE A 54 2.85 5.14 -10.41
C ILE A 54 1.66 5.43 -11.32
N HIS A 55 1.90 6.10 -12.46
CA HIS A 55 0.90 6.32 -13.50
C HIS A 55 1.09 5.28 -14.59
N ARG A 56 0.28 4.23 -14.52
CA ARG A 56 0.27 3.11 -15.47
C ARG A 56 -1.12 2.95 -16.08
N PRO A 57 -1.23 2.47 -17.34
CA PRO A 57 -2.51 2.11 -17.90
C PRO A 57 -3.14 0.96 -17.10
N ALA A 58 -4.45 0.97 -16.97
CA ALA A 58 -5.17 -0.17 -16.39
C ALA A 58 -5.06 -1.40 -17.31
N PRO A 59 -5.16 -2.63 -16.75
CA PRO A 59 -5.25 -3.84 -17.56
C PRO A 59 -6.37 -3.76 -18.57
N SER A 60 -6.15 -4.27 -19.77
CA SER A 60 -7.16 -4.35 -20.81
C SER A 60 -8.31 -5.27 -20.39
N TYR A 61 -9.46 -5.17 -21.05
CA TYR A 61 -10.60 -6.04 -20.77
C TYR A 61 -10.27 -7.52 -20.98
N GLU A 62 -9.42 -7.83 -21.96
CA GLU A 62 -9.01 -9.20 -22.29
C GLU A 62 -8.10 -9.83 -21.24
N GLU A 63 -7.35 -9.02 -20.50
CA GLU A 63 -6.46 -9.46 -19.42
C GLU A 63 -7.22 -9.68 -18.10
N GLN A 64 -8.48 -9.25 -18.01
CA GLN A 64 -9.26 -9.38 -16.79
C GLN A 64 -9.90 -10.76 -16.69
N MET A 65 -9.62 -11.48 -15.62
CA MET A 65 -10.28 -12.74 -15.33
C MET A 65 -11.56 -12.51 -14.51
N PRO A 66 -12.66 -13.20 -14.81
CA PRO A 66 -13.85 -13.13 -13.97
C PRO A 66 -13.57 -13.72 -12.57
N ALA A 67 -14.02 -13.03 -11.54
CA ALA A 67 -13.92 -13.51 -10.16
C ALA A 67 -14.92 -14.65 -9.94
N THR A 68 -14.47 -15.90 -9.97
CA THR A 68 -15.30 -17.11 -9.81
C THR A 68 -15.06 -17.84 -8.49
N GLU A 69 -13.99 -17.50 -7.79
CA GLU A 69 -13.59 -18.16 -6.55
C GLU A 69 -13.81 -17.26 -5.34
N ILE A 70 -14.17 -17.87 -4.23
CA ILE A 70 -14.28 -17.20 -2.93
C ILE A 70 -12.92 -17.19 -2.26
N LEU A 71 -12.55 -16.05 -1.67
CA LEU A 71 -11.41 -15.92 -0.78
C LEU A 71 -11.85 -16.26 0.63
N GLU A 72 -11.40 -17.40 1.15
CA GLU A 72 -11.62 -17.76 2.54
C GLU A 72 -10.79 -16.87 3.45
N THR A 73 -11.46 -16.02 4.22
CA THR A 73 -10.78 -15.02 5.08
C THR A 73 -10.46 -15.56 6.47
N GLY A 74 -11.09 -16.67 6.88
CA GLY A 74 -11.02 -17.19 8.24
C GLY A 74 -11.88 -16.41 9.25
N ILE A 75 -12.56 -15.35 8.81
CA ILE A 75 -13.46 -14.56 9.64
C ILE A 75 -14.89 -15.04 9.40
N LYS A 76 -15.45 -15.75 10.36
CA LYS A 76 -16.75 -16.44 10.22
C LYS A 76 -17.87 -15.58 9.67
N VAL A 77 -18.00 -14.35 10.17
CA VAL A 77 -19.07 -13.44 9.74
C VAL A 77 -18.88 -13.00 8.28
N VAL A 78 -17.65 -12.83 7.84
CA VAL A 78 -17.33 -12.48 6.45
C VAL A 78 -17.63 -13.67 5.55
N ASP A 79 -17.05 -14.83 5.85
CA ASP A 79 -17.12 -16.00 4.99
C ASP A 79 -18.55 -16.57 4.85
N LEU A 80 -19.39 -16.42 5.90
CA LEU A 80 -20.77 -16.93 5.90
C LEU A 80 -21.80 -15.93 5.37
N ILE A 81 -21.63 -14.62 5.63
CA ILE A 81 -22.68 -13.63 5.36
C ILE A 81 -22.34 -12.76 4.15
N CYS A 82 -21.07 -12.39 3.97
CA CYS A 82 -20.62 -11.53 2.87
C CYS A 82 -19.27 -12.01 2.32
N PRO A 83 -19.21 -13.22 1.73
CA PRO A 83 -17.95 -13.79 1.27
C PRO A 83 -17.26 -12.91 0.24
N TYR A 84 -15.94 -12.87 0.31
CA TYR A 84 -15.11 -12.08 -0.60
C TYR A 84 -14.75 -12.90 -1.84
N ALA A 85 -14.89 -12.30 -3.01
CA ALA A 85 -14.41 -12.90 -4.24
C ALA A 85 -12.91 -12.64 -4.41
N LYS A 86 -12.13 -13.65 -4.81
CA LYS A 86 -10.74 -13.47 -5.23
C LYS A 86 -10.66 -12.48 -6.38
N GLY A 87 -9.76 -11.48 -6.26
CA GLY A 87 -9.65 -10.40 -7.23
C GLY A 87 -10.76 -9.34 -7.13
N GLY A 88 -11.68 -9.49 -6.16
CA GLY A 88 -12.75 -8.54 -5.91
C GLY A 88 -12.26 -7.26 -5.23
N LYS A 89 -13.10 -6.22 -5.29
CA LYS A 89 -12.92 -4.96 -4.55
C LYS A 89 -13.93 -4.91 -3.42
N ILE A 90 -13.45 -4.84 -2.19
CA ILE A 90 -14.27 -4.90 -0.98
C ILE A 90 -14.17 -3.58 -0.23
N GLY A 91 -15.30 -3.03 0.18
CA GLY A 91 -15.36 -1.81 0.98
C GLY A 91 -15.77 -2.11 2.42
N LEU A 92 -14.95 -1.68 3.38
CA LEU A 92 -15.27 -1.72 4.81
C LEU A 92 -15.63 -0.30 5.28
N PHE A 93 -16.91 -0.06 5.50
CA PHE A 93 -17.43 1.24 5.89
C PHE A 93 -17.83 1.24 7.37
N GLY A 94 -17.50 2.32 8.05
CA GLY A 94 -17.88 2.49 9.47
C GLY A 94 -17.30 3.78 10.04
N GLY A 95 -17.86 4.22 11.15
CA GLY A 95 -17.35 5.36 11.92
C GLY A 95 -16.00 5.07 12.59
N ALA A 96 -15.53 6.02 13.37
CA ALA A 96 -14.32 5.84 14.18
C ALA A 96 -14.53 4.77 15.27
N GLY A 97 -13.50 3.99 15.57
CA GLY A 97 -13.51 3.03 16.68
C GLY A 97 -14.37 1.78 16.51
N VAL A 98 -14.86 1.47 15.30
CA VAL A 98 -15.71 0.30 15.05
C VAL A 98 -14.92 -0.96 14.65
N GLY A 99 -13.60 -0.95 14.77
CA GLY A 99 -12.77 -2.14 14.54
C GLY A 99 -12.34 -2.39 13.08
N LYS A 100 -12.45 -1.39 12.17
CA LYS A 100 -12.00 -1.55 10.77
C LYS A 100 -10.53 -1.98 10.67
N THR A 101 -9.67 -1.33 11.43
CA THR A 101 -8.22 -1.64 11.44
C THR A 101 -7.96 -3.04 11.96
N VAL A 102 -8.65 -3.46 13.02
CA VAL A 102 -8.55 -4.82 13.57
C VAL A 102 -8.94 -5.86 12.50
N LEU A 103 -10.02 -5.61 11.76
CA LEU A 103 -10.46 -6.49 10.69
C LEU A 103 -9.44 -6.56 9.54
N ILE A 104 -8.85 -5.42 9.16
CA ILE A 104 -7.78 -5.38 8.14
C ILE A 104 -6.55 -6.16 8.60
N MET A 105 -6.14 -5.99 9.86
CA MET A 105 -5.02 -6.73 10.43
C MET A 105 -5.25 -8.24 10.42
N GLU A 106 -6.44 -8.68 10.80
CA GLU A 106 -6.80 -10.09 10.76
C GLU A 106 -6.80 -10.65 9.34
N LEU A 107 -7.30 -9.89 8.35
CA LEU A 107 -7.23 -10.25 6.95
C LEU A 107 -5.79 -10.41 6.46
N ILE A 108 -4.91 -9.45 6.77
CA ILE A 108 -3.49 -9.52 6.40
C ILE A 108 -2.84 -10.74 7.05
N HIS A 109 -3.10 -10.98 8.33
CA HIS A 109 -2.57 -12.12 9.05
C HIS A 109 -3.02 -13.44 8.40
N ASN A 110 -4.29 -13.59 8.13
CA ASN A 110 -4.84 -14.82 7.56
C ASN A 110 -4.37 -15.06 6.12
N VAL A 111 -4.28 -14.01 5.29
CA VAL A 111 -3.69 -14.10 3.95
C VAL A 111 -2.22 -14.53 4.02
N ALA A 112 -1.44 -13.97 4.92
CA ALA A 112 -0.03 -14.30 5.07
C ALA A 112 0.19 -15.74 5.59
N THR A 113 -0.64 -16.20 6.52
CA THR A 113 -0.47 -17.50 7.20
C THR A 113 -1.13 -18.65 6.46
N ALA A 114 -2.39 -18.49 6.06
CA ALA A 114 -3.16 -19.56 5.43
C ALA A 114 -2.90 -19.68 3.92
N HIS A 115 -2.72 -18.55 3.24
CA HIS A 115 -2.55 -18.53 1.78
C HIS A 115 -1.10 -18.29 1.32
N GLY A 116 -0.19 -18.00 2.25
CA GLY A 116 1.20 -17.65 1.92
C GLY A 116 1.34 -16.37 1.09
N GLY A 117 0.28 -15.57 1.02
CA GLY A 117 0.20 -14.37 0.19
C GLY A 117 1.00 -13.19 0.73
N LEU A 118 1.28 -12.24 -0.15
CA LEU A 118 1.90 -10.97 0.17
C LEU A 118 0.82 -9.88 0.31
N SER A 119 1.07 -8.91 1.15
CA SER A 119 0.15 -7.80 1.39
C SER A 119 0.83 -6.47 1.14
N VAL A 120 0.07 -5.52 0.61
CA VAL A 120 0.49 -4.11 0.54
C VAL A 120 -0.56 -3.27 1.25
N PHE A 121 -0.17 -2.64 2.34
CA PHE A 121 -1.05 -1.73 3.06
C PHE A 121 -0.73 -0.29 2.67
N THR A 122 -1.75 0.46 2.30
CA THR A 122 -1.60 1.87 1.92
C THR A 122 -2.43 2.76 2.81
N GLY A 123 -1.79 3.54 3.67
CA GLY A 123 -2.42 4.51 4.55
C GLY A 123 -2.63 5.85 3.86
N VAL A 124 -3.88 6.21 3.57
CA VAL A 124 -4.24 7.47 2.89
C VAL A 124 -4.86 8.43 3.90
N GLY A 125 -4.10 9.44 4.32
CA GLY A 125 -4.55 10.44 5.30
C GLY A 125 -4.64 9.89 6.72
N GLU A 126 -3.93 8.83 7.03
CA GLU A 126 -3.83 8.25 8.37
C GLU A 126 -3.11 9.20 9.34
N ARG A 127 -3.44 9.11 10.61
CA ARG A 127 -2.68 9.78 11.67
C ARG A 127 -1.34 9.07 11.85
N THR A 128 -0.27 9.84 12.02
CA THR A 128 1.09 9.30 12.23
C THR A 128 1.16 8.28 13.35
N ARG A 129 0.42 8.52 14.44
CA ARG A 129 0.33 7.59 15.57
C ARG A 129 -0.32 6.27 15.17
N GLU A 130 -1.47 6.31 14.48
CA GLU A 130 -2.20 5.11 14.04
C GLU A 130 -1.36 4.28 13.06
N GLY A 131 -0.62 4.94 12.16
CA GLY A 131 0.32 4.26 11.25
C GLY A 131 1.47 3.58 11.97
N ASN A 132 2.00 4.19 13.03
CA ASN A 132 3.05 3.61 13.84
C ASN A 132 2.53 2.44 14.71
N ASP A 133 1.35 2.59 15.30
CA ASP A 133 0.70 1.53 16.08
C ASP A 133 0.48 0.29 15.18
N LEU A 134 -0.04 0.50 13.96
CA LEU A 134 -0.24 -0.56 12.98
C LEU A 134 1.06 -1.28 12.60
N TYR A 135 2.14 -0.52 12.36
CA TYR A 135 3.45 -1.09 12.07
C TYR A 135 3.95 -2.01 13.21
N ASN A 136 3.81 -1.54 14.46
CA ASN A 136 4.22 -2.32 15.62
C ASN A 136 3.37 -3.57 15.82
N GLU A 137 2.05 -3.48 15.63
CA GLU A 137 1.14 -4.63 15.68
C GLU A 137 1.49 -5.68 14.62
N MET A 138 1.81 -5.26 13.38
CA MET A 138 2.27 -6.16 12.32
C MET A 138 3.59 -6.84 12.65
N LYS A 139 4.47 -6.13 13.34
CA LYS A 139 5.76 -6.67 13.79
C LYS A 139 5.58 -7.69 14.91
N GLU A 140 4.73 -7.40 15.87
CA GLU A 140 4.42 -8.32 17.00
C GLU A 140 3.69 -9.58 16.51
N SER A 141 2.79 -9.46 15.53
CA SER A 141 2.08 -10.59 14.92
C SER A 141 2.92 -11.39 13.93
N GLY A 142 4.14 -10.93 13.59
CA GLY A 142 5.05 -11.62 12.68
C GLY A 142 4.65 -11.60 11.20
N VAL A 143 3.72 -10.73 10.79
CA VAL A 143 3.28 -10.62 9.38
C VAL A 143 4.00 -9.52 8.62
N ILE A 144 4.81 -8.73 9.30
CA ILE A 144 5.51 -7.60 8.68
C ILE A 144 6.41 -8.03 7.53
N ASP A 145 7.08 -9.17 7.63
CA ASP A 145 7.99 -9.70 6.60
C ASP A 145 7.30 -10.06 5.29
N LYS A 146 5.97 -10.16 5.30
CA LYS A 146 5.14 -10.41 4.12
C LYS A 146 4.30 -9.20 3.70
N THR A 147 4.56 -8.04 4.30
CA THR A 147 3.74 -6.84 4.09
C THR A 147 4.63 -5.66 3.73
N ALA A 148 4.29 -4.96 2.65
CA ALA A 148 4.88 -3.65 2.33
C ALA A 148 3.90 -2.54 2.78
N LEU A 149 4.43 -1.49 3.39
CA LEU A 149 3.65 -0.37 3.91
C LEU A 149 3.95 0.90 3.12
N VAL A 150 2.91 1.61 2.69
CA VAL A 150 3.05 2.88 1.96
C VAL A 150 2.17 3.92 2.62
N TYR A 151 2.77 4.96 3.19
CA TYR A 151 2.04 5.96 3.97
C TYR A 151 2.02 7.34 3.32
N GLY A 152 0.83 7.89 3.18
CA GLY A 152 0.58 9.32 2.94
C GLY A 152 -0.20 9.89 4.10
N GLN A 153 0.50 10.24 5.17
CA GLN A 153 -0.08 10.63 6.45
C GLN A 153 -0.70 12.04 6.41
N MET A 154 -1.44 12.41 7.47
CA MET A 154 -2.13 13.72 7.56
C MET A 154 -1.19 14.92 7.46
N ASN A 155 0.06 14.79 7.89
CA ASN A 155 1.09 15.82 7.80
C ASN A 155 1.67 16.01 6.39
N GLU A 156 1.39 15.08 5.48
CA GLU A 156 1.83 15.16 4.10
C GLU A 156 0.99 16.18 3.30
N PRO A 157 1.59 16.81 2.26
CA PRO A 157 0.85 17.70 1.37
C PRO A 157 -0.36 17.00 0.72
N PRO A 158 -1.46 17.73 0.41
CA PRO A 158 -2.65 17.15 -0.21
C PRO A 158 -2.35 16.36 -1.49
N GLY A 159 -1.41 16.85 -2.32
CA GLY A 159 -0.99 16.16 -3.54
C GLY A 159 -0.31 14.82 -3.31
N ALA A 160 0.43 14.66 -2.21
CA ALA A 160 1.01 13.39 -1.79
C ALA A 160 -0.08 12.43 -1.34
N ARG A 161 -0.98 12.86 -0.46
CA ARG A 161 -2.10 12.04 0.03
C ARG A 161 -3.03 11.56 -1.09
N MET A 162 -3.25 12.39 -2.12
CA MET A 162 -4.05 12.00 -3.29
C MET A 162 -3.44 10.85 -4.10
N ARG A 163 -2.12 10.75 -4.12
CA ARG A 163 -1.40 9.84 -5.03
C ARG A 163 -0.76 8.65 -4.35
N VAL A 164 -0.64 8.65 -3.03
CA VAL A 164 -0.01 7.53 -2.28
C VAL A 164 -0.69 6.19 -2.56
N GLY A 165 -2.00 6.18 -2.81
CA GLY A 165 -2.73 4.99 -3.22
C GLY A 165 -2.20 4.38 -4.52
N LEU A 166 -1.74 5.21 -5.47
CA LEU A 166 -1.13 4.74 -6.71
C LEU A 166 0.23 4.09 -6.46
N SER A 167 1.02 4.62 -5.52
CA SER A 167 2.31 4.02 -5.14
C SER A 167 2.13 2.64 -4.54
N GLY A 168 1.21 2.48 -3.59
CA GLY A 168 0.90 1.17 -3.02
C GLY A 168 0.33 0.20 -4.04
N LEU A 169 -0.57 0.67 -4.91
CA LEU A 169 -1.12 -0.16 -5.98
C LEU A 169 -0.04 -0.63 -6.96
N THR A 170 0.94 0.23 -7.30
CA THR A 170 2.06 -0.14 -8.16
C THR A 170 2.92 -1.26 -7.56
N MET A 171 3.18 -1.20 -6.24
CA MET A 171 3.87 -2.30 -5.55
C MET A 171 3.03 -3.60 -5.53
N ALA A 172 1.72 -3.47 -5.31
CA ALA A 172 0.81 -4.63 -5.34
C ALA A 172 0.71 -5.26 -6.75
N GLU A 173 0.70 -4.44 -7.81
CA GLU A 173 0.73 -4.92 -9.20
C GLU A 173 1.99 -5.72 -9.50
N TYR A 174 3.14 -5.28 -9.00
CA TYR A 174 4.38 -6.05 -9.16
C TYR A 174 4.25 -7.45 -8.56
N PHE A 175 3.74 -7.56 -7.33
CA PHE A 175 3.54 -8.87 -6.69
C PHE A 175 2.52 -9.74 -7.42
N ARG A 176 1.50 -9.14 -8.00
CA ARG A 176 0.52 -9.87 -8.82
C ARG A 176 1.10 -10.40 -10.14
N ASP A 177 1.91 -9.58 -10.82
CA ASP A 177 2.30 -9.83 -12.20
C ASP A 177 3.62 -10.62 -12.31
N VAL A 178 4.48 -10.54 -11.30
CA VAL A 178 5.84 -11.11 -11.32
C VAL A 178 5.99 -12.28 -10.35
N LYS A 179 5.15 -12.38 -9.31
CA LYS A 179 5.17 -13.39 -8.25
C LYS A 179 3.91 -14.24 -8.23
#